data_8e8078941b4e823ea24242f5c62ac879
#
_entry.id   8e8078941b4e823ea24242f5c62ac879
#
_cell.length_a   1.000
_cell.length_b   1.000
_cell.length_c   1.000
_cell.angle_alpha   90.00
_cell.angle_beta   90.00
_cell.angle_gamma   90.00
#
_symmetry.space_group_name_H-M   'P 1'
#
loop_
_entity.id
_entity.type
_entity.pdbx_description
1 polymer ?
#
loop_
_entity_poly.entity_id
_entity_poly.type
_entity_poly.pdbx_seq_one_letter_code
_entity_poly.pdbx_strand_id
1 'polypeptide(L)'
;MFYLIYINDFPNIIAELSKPIVFADDTSIIITNPSPSNFKEDINNKIYNINVWFRGNSLSLNFDKTYFLQFSTKSNYEINIKITCDNKLIKETKNTNFLVLDIDSSLTWKTHIDQMIIKLNRTCYAVRYVRYFMSHGTLRTIYFSYFYSILSYGIIFWGLHAGLMFLIFKKG
;
A
#
# COMPACT_ATOMS: atom_id res chain seq x y z
N MET A 1 0.97 -22.03 -0.03
CA MET A 1 1.15 -22.44 1.39
C MET A 1 2.63 -22.67 1.73
N PHE A 2 3.41 -23.41 0.94
CA PHE A 2 4.84 -23.65 1.22
C PHE A 2 5.71 -22.39 1.26
N TYR A 3 5.43 -21.39 0.45
CA TYR A 3 6.20 -20.13 0.43
C TYR A 3 6.18 -19.40 1.78
N LEU A 4 5.03 -19.31 2.47
CA LEU A 4 4.92 -18.65 3.77
C LEU A 4 5.70 -19.37 4.87
N ILE A 5 5.79 -20.70 4.80
CA ILE A 5 6.62 -21.49 5.72
C ILE A 5 8.10 -21.19 5.43
N TYR A 6 8.45 -21.06 4.15
CA TYR A 6 9.82 -20.84 3.72
C TYR A 6 10.38 -19.48 4.15
N ILE A 7 9.54 -18.42 4.18
CA ILE A 7 9.94 -17.07 4.59
C ILE A 7 9.57 -16.72 6.04
N ASN A 8 9.14 -17.70 6.83
CA ASN A 8 8.59 -17.48 8.18
C ASN A 8 9.60 -16.86 9.17
N ASP A 9 10.88 -17.13 9.02
CA ASP A 9 11.96 -16.59 9.86
C ASP A 9 12.47 -15.22 9.37
N PHE A 10 12.15 -14.82 8.14
CA PHE A 10 12.55 -13.53 7.56
C PHE A 10 12.19 -12.31 8.44
N PRO A 11 10.98 -12.19 9.01
CA PRO A 11 10.64 -11.07 9.89
C PRO A 11 11.53 -10.95 11.11
N ASN A 12 11.95 -12.08 11.69
CA ASN A 12 12.75 -12.10 12.92
C ASN A 12 14.18 -11.58 12.68
N ILE A 13 14.73 -11.85 11.50
CA ILE A 13 16.10 -11.45 11.15
C ILE A 13 16.21 -9.94 10.90
N ILE A 14 15.11 -9.32 10.45
CA ILE A 14 15.10 -7.89 10.07
C ILE A 14 14.52 -7.03 11.21
N ALA A 15 13.86 -7.62 12.20
CA ALA A 15 13.07 -6.92 13.22
C ALA A 15 13.85 -5.89 14.05
N GLU A 16 15.15 -6.06 14.25
CA GLU A 16 15.94 -5.11 15.06
C GLU A 16 16.04 -3.71 14.43
N LEU A 17 15.88 -3.61 13.12
CA LEU A 17 16.18 -2.38 12.37
C LEU A 17 15.01 -1.88 11.49
N SER A 18 13.93 -2.66 11.38
CA SER A 18 12.84 -2.39 10.45
C SER A 18 11.60 -3.20 10.83
N LYS A 19 10.42 -2.77 10.32
CA LYS A 19 9.17 -3.54 10.48
C LYS A 19 8.82 -4.19 9.14
N PRO A 20 9.07 -5.48 8.98
CA PRO A 20 8.64 -6.22 7.80
C PRO A 20 7.13 -6.50 7.87
N ILE A 21 6.47 -6.37 6.75
CA ILE A 21 5.08 -6.76 6.52
C ILE A 21 5.08 -7.72 5.35
N VAL A 22 4.76 -8.97 5.61
CA VAL A 22 4.73 -10.03 4.59
C VAL A 22 3.29 -10.40 4.30
N PHE A 23 2.91 -10.35 3.04
CA PHE A 23 1.59 -10.74 2.57
C PHE A 23 1.72 -11.57 1.30
N ALA A 24 1.50 -12.87 1.41
CA ALA A 24 1.74 -13.84 0.33
C ALA A 24 3.17 -13.72 -0.24
N ASP A 25 3.31 -13.36 -1.49
CA ASP A 25 4.58 -13.12 -2.18
C ASP A 25 5.06 -11.66 -2.10
N ASP A 26 4.22 -10.77 -1.63
CA ASP A 26 4.57 -9.36 -1.44
C ASP A 26 5.22 -9.13 -0.08
N THR A 27 6.37 -8.47 -0.08
CA THR A 27 7.08 -8.08 1.13
C THR A 27 7.28 -6.57 1.15
N SER A 28 6.80 -5.93 2.19
CA SER A 28 7.00 -4.50 2.44
C SER A 28 7.79 -4.30 3.72
N ILE A 29 8.73 -3.37 3.71
CA ILE A 29 9.62 -3.12 4.84
C ILE A 29 9.54 -1.64 5.20
N ILE A 30 9.11 -1.36 6.43
CA ILE A 30 9.07 0.00 6.96
C ILE A 30 10.39 0.25 7.69
N ILE A 31 11.16 1.22 7.19
CA ILE A 31 12.42 1.63 7.78
C ILE A 31 12.22 3.01 8.40
N THR A 32 12.47 3.12 9.70
CA THR A 32 12.43 4.38 10.43
C THR A 32 13.80 4.64 11.06
N ASN A 33 14.27 5.88 10.99
CA ASN A 33 15.48 6.29 11.71
C ASN A 33 15.29 7.71 12.26
N PRO A 34 15.49 7.92 13.56
CA PRO A 34 15.40 9.25 14.17
C PRO A 34 16.56 10.18 13.80
N SER A 35 17.68 9.65 13.26
CA SER A 35 18.89 10.40 12.93
C SER A 35 19.05 10.58 11.41
N PRO A 36 18.78 11.76 10.84
CA PRO A 36 18.86 11.98 9.38
C PRO A 36 20.28 11.83 8.81
N SER A 37 21.33 12.09 9.61
CA SER A 37 22.71 12.06 9.15
C SER A 37 23.21 10.70 8.67
N ASN A 38 22.81 9.64 9.34
CA ASN A 38 23.28 8.28 9.06
C ASN A 38 22.24 7.45 8.27
N PHE A 39 21.10 8.06 7.94
CA PHE A 39 19.96 7.36 7.37
C PHE A 39 20.28 6.67 6.03
N LYS A 40 21.10 7.29 5.18
CA LYS A 40 21.50 6.71 3.89
C LYS A 40 22.34 5.45 4.03
N GLU A 41 23.31 5.46 4.92
CA GLU A 41 24.18 4.31 5.18
C GLU A 41 23.40 3.17 5.81
N ASP A 42 22.57 3.48 6.79
CA ASP A 42 21.73 2.52 7.48
C ASP A 42 20.77 1.80 6.53
N ILE A 43 20.13 2.53 5.60
CA ILE A 43 19.23 1.93 4.61
C ILE A 43 20.00 0.98 3.68
N ASN A 44 21.13 1.41 3.14
CA ASN A 44 21.91 0.58 2.23
C ASN A 44 22.40 -0.69 2.92
N ASN A 45 22.87 -0.58 4.16
CA ASN A 45 23.27 -1.74 4.96
C ASN A 45 22.11 -2.70 5.23
N LYS A 46 20.93 -2.18 5.56
CA LYS A 46 19.73 -2.99 5.76
C LYS A 46 19.33 -3.74 4.50
N ILE A 47 19.30 -3.04 3.36
CA ILE A 47 18.93 -3.65 2.08
C ILE A 47 19.99 -4.68 1.65
N TYR A 48 21.25 -4.43 1.92
CA TYR A 48 22.30 -5.41 1.69
C TYR A 48 22.04 -6.68 2.52
N ASN A 49 21.76 -6.57 3.81
CA ASN A 49 21.48 -7.72 4.68
C ASN A 49 20.25 -8.51 4.22
N ILE A 50 19.20 -7.80 3.79
CA ILE A 50 18.00 -8.40 3.20
C ILE A 50 18.36 -9.21 1.95
N ASN A 51 19.16 -8.65 1.06
CA ASN A 51 19.58 -9.32 -0.16
C ASN A 51 20.47 -10.54 0.13
N VAL A 52 21.35 -10.45 1.11
CA VAL A 52 22.18 -11.58 1.58
C VAL A 52 21.27 -12.71 2.07
N TRP A 53 20.25 -12.39 2.86
CA TRP A 53 19.30 -13.39 3.34
C TRP A 53 18.52 -14.05 2.18
N PHE A 54 18.00 -13.25 1.22
CA PHE A 54 17.31 -13.79 0.04
C PHE A 54 18.22 -14.76 -0.74
N ARG A 55 19.47 -14.37 -1.01
CA ARG A 55 20.43 -15.22 -1.72
C ARG A 55 20.74 -16.51 -0.93
N GLY A 56 20.93 -16.41 0.37
CA GLY A 56 21.16 -17.59 1.25
C GLY A 56 19.99 -18.58 1.19
N ASN A 57 18.79 -18.09 0.94
CA ASN A 57 17.57 -18.90 0.80
C ASN A 57 17.21 -19.17 -0.67
N SER A 58 18.14 -19.05 -1.61
CA SER A 58 17.91 -19.29 -3.04
C SER A 58 16.76 -18.44 -3.62
N LEU A 59 16.48 -17.27 -3.02
CA LEU A 59 15.55 -16.27 -3.52
C LEU A 59 16.30 -15.12 -4.18
N SER A 60 15.65 -14.42 -5.10
CA SER A 60 16.21 -13.23 -5.75
C SER A 60 15.23 -12.07 -5.71
N LEU A 61 15.74 -10.86 -5.44
CA LEU A 61 14.95 -9.64 -5.55
C LEU A 61 14.59 -9.34 -7.00
N ASN A 62 13.31 -9.09 -7.26
CA ASN A 62 12.88 -8.60 -8.56
C ASN A 62 13.03 -7.06 -8.59
N PHE A 63 14.14 -6.56 -9.11
CA PHE A 63 14.45 -5.12 -9.15
C PHE A 63 13.45 -4.30 -9.98
N ASP A 64 12.78 -4.89 -10.95
CA ASP A 64 11.80 -4.19 -11.78
C ASP A 64 10.50 -3.92 -11.02
N LYS A 65 10.20 -4.74 -9.99
CA LYS A 65 9.05 -4.61 -9.11
C LYS A 65 9.40 -4.05 -7.73
N THR A 66 10.70 -3.86 -7.44
CA THR A 66 11.16 -3.31 -6.16
C THR A 66 11.32 -1.79 -6.27
N TYR A 67 10.67 -1.08 -5.41
CA TYR A 67 10.73 0.38 -5.31
C TYR A 67 10.64 0.81 -3.85
N PHE A 68 11.00 2.04 -3.58
CA PHE A 68 10.80 2.62 -2.27
C PHE A 68 9.93 3.88 -2.33
N LEU A 69 9.21 4.13 -1.25
CA LEU A 69 8.36 5.28 -1.05
C LEU A 69 8.87 6.02 0.19
N GLN A 70 9.25 7.28 0.03
CA GLN A 70 9.66 8.13 1.13
C GLN A 70 8.46 8.91 1.66
N PHE A 71 8.11 8.71 2.93
CA PHE A 71 7.12 9.52 3.60
C PHE A 71 7.82 10.76 4.17
N SER A 72 7.34 11.94 3.79
CA SER A 72 7.82 13.22 4.35
C SER A 72 6.71 13.87 5.15
N THR A 73 6.98 14.22 6.40
CA THR A 73 6.18 15.20 7.13
C THR A 73 6.42 16.58 6.50
N LYS A 74 5.46 17.50 6.65
CA LYS A 74 5.44 18.85 6.03
C LYS A 74 6.66 19.75 6.23
N SER A 75 7.70 19.32 6.93
CA SER A 75 8.97 20.03 7.06
C SER A 75 9.87 19.69 5.87
N ASN A 76 10.27 20.70 5.16
CA ASN A 76 10.94 20.80 3.86
C ASN A 76 12.27 20.05 3.65
N TYR A 77 12.46 18.88 4.18
CA TYR A 77 13.67 18.10 3.93
C TYR A 77 13.35 16.94 2.96
N GLU A 78 13.38 17.22 1.67
CA GLU A 78 13.57 16.16 0.67
C GLU A 78 15.00 15.63 0.82
N ILE A 79 15.15 14.53 1.50
CA ILE A 79 16.43 13.83 1.56
C ILE A 79 16.55 13.05 0.26
N ASN A 80 17.47 13.45 -0.59
CA ASN A 80 17.78 12.68 -1.80
C ASN A 80 18.47 11.37 -1.42
N ILE A 81 17.67 10.29 -1.36
CA ILE A 81 18.12 8.95 -0.99
C ILE A 81 18.36 8.18 -2.28
N LYS A 82 19.59 7.69 -2.46
CA LYS A 82 19.91 6.73 -3.51
C LYS A 82 20.12 5.37 -2.85
N ILE A 83 19.25 4.44 -3.15
CA ILE A 83 19.31 3.06 -2.64
C ILE A 83 19.88 2.18 -3.76
N THR A 84 20.98 1.53 -3.47
CA THR A 84 21.64 0.62 -4.41
C THR A 84 21.72 -0.78 -3.81
N CYS A 85 21.43 -1.79 -4.62
CA CYS A 85 21.58 -3.18 -4.26
C CYS A 85 22.14 -3.94 -5.46
N ASP A 86 23.24 -4.68 -5.29
CA ASP A 86 23.92 -5.39 -6.38
C ASP A 86 24.24 -4.50 -7.60
N ASN A 87 24.74 -3.30 -7.37
CA ASN A 87 25.01 -2.29 -8.39
C ASN A 87 23.76 -1.85 -9.20
N LYS A 88 22.56 -2.21 -8.76
CA LYS A 88 21.30 -1.76 -9.34
C LYS A 88 20.66 -0.71 -8.45
N LEU A 89 20.15 0.34 -9.07
CA LEU A 89 19.43 1.41 -8.37
C LEU A 89 17.99 0.98 -8.15
N ILE A 90 17.52 1.05 -6.89
CA ILE A 90 16.10 0.88 -6.57
C ILE A 90 15.40 2.21 -6.86
N LYS A 91 14.30 2.15 -7.61
CA LYS A 91 13.57 3.35 -8.04
C LYS A 91 12.74 3.92 -6.90
N GLU A 92 12.75 5.24 -6.78
CA GLU A 92 11.81 5.97 -5.94
C GLU A 92 10.46 6.07 -6.64
N THR A 93 9.38 5.91 -5.89
CA THR A 93 8.02 6.19 -6.35
C THR A 93 7.31 7.16 -5.40
N LYS A 94 6.42 7.98 -5.91
CA LYS A 94 5.58 8.87 -5.09
C LYS A 94 4.27 8.23 -4.67
N ASN A 95 3.85 7.17 -5.37
CA ASN A 95 2.62 6.44 -5.10
C ASN A 95 2.89 4.95 -5.20
N THR A 96 2.23 4.17 -4.37
CA THR A 96 2.28 2.71 -4.42
C THR A 96 0.92 2.11 -4.11
N ASN A 97 0.65 0.94 -4.71
CA ASN A 97 -0.50 0.15 -4.32
C ASN A 97 -0.07 -0.89 -3.28
N PHE A 98 -0.66 -0.81 -2.11
CA PHE A 98 -0.42 -1.75 -1.02
C PHE A 98 -1.75 -2.35 -0.58
N LEU A 99 -1.93 -3.65 -0.78
CA LEU A 99 -3.17 -4.37 -0.46
C LEU A 99 -4.42 -3.66 -1.01
N VAL A 100 -4.39 -3.29 -2.29
CA VAL A 100 -5.48 -2.57 -2.98
C VAL A 100 -5.64 -1.10 -2.56
N LEU A 101 -4.92 -0.63 -1.57
CA LEU A 101 -4.91 0.79 -1.16
C LEU A 101 -3.81 1.54 -1.89
N ASP A 102 -4.16 2.62 -2.59
CA ASP A 102 -3.18 3.51 -3.21
C ASP A 102 -2.68 4.50 -2.17
N ILE A 103 -1.41 4.34 -1.80
CA ILE A 103 -0.73 5.15 -0.79
C ILE A 103 0.18 6.15 -1.50
N ASP A 104 0.04 7.43 -1.18
CA ASP A 104 0.95 8.49 -1.66
C ASP A 104 1.96 8.90 -0.57
N SER A 105 3.09 9.48 -0.99
CA SER A 105 4.19 9.90 -0.10
C SER A 105 3.78 10.91 0.97
N SER A 106 2.70 11.64 0.76
CA SER A 106 2.15 12.63 1.68
C SER A 106 0.95 12.13 2.49
N LEU A 107 0.53 10.87 2.29
CA LEU A 107 -0.63 10.25 2.94
C LEU A 107 -1.92 11.06 2.78
N THR A 108 -2.10 11.72 1.64
CA THR A 108 -3.31 12.51 1.35
C THR A 108 -4.48 11.66 0.91
N TRP A 109 -4.21 10.41 0.48
CA TRP A 109 -5.22 9.47 -0.03
C TRP A 109 -6.00 9.95 -1.25
N LYS A 110 -5.59 11.08 -1.85
CA LYS A 110 -6.31 11.69 -2.96
C LYS A 110 -6.45 10.73 -4.14
N THR A 111 -5.35 10.13 -4.56
CA THR A 111 -5.35 9.17 -5.68
C THR A 111 -6.24 7.97 -5.41
N HIS A 112 -6.21 7.44 -4.17
CA HIS A 112 -7.07 6.34 -3.74
C HIS A 112 -8.55 6.71 -3.82
N ILE A 113 -8.91 7.87 -3.27
CA ILE A 113 -10.29 8.37 -3.25
C ILE A 113 -10.79 8.60 -4.69
N ASP A 114 -10.00 9.22 -5.55
CA ASP A 114 -10.37 9.47 -6.95
C ASP A 114 -10.66 8.16 -7.71
N GLN A 115 -9.82 7.15 -7.55
CA GLN A 115 -10.03 5.83 -8.16
C GLN A 115 -11.24 5.10 -7.56
N MET A 116 -11.45 5.22 -6.26
CA MET A 116 -12.60 4.64 -5.57
C MET A 116 -13.91 5.27 -6.08
N ILE A 117 -13.97 6.58 -6.24
CA ILE A 117 -15.14 7.29 -6.79
C ILE A 117 -15.49 6.76 -8.18
N ILE A 118 -14.50 6.52 -9.04
CA ILE A 118 -14.74 5.95 -10.37
C ILE A 118 -15.38 4.57 -10.28
N LYS A 119 -14.86 3.70 -9.38
CA LYS A 119 -15.43 2.36 -9.15
C LYS A 119 -16.86 2.43 -8.60
N LEU A 120 -17.11 3.31 -7.62
CA LEU A 120 -18.44 3.51 -7.03
C LEU A 120 -19.44 4.03 -8.05
N ASN A 121 -19.07 4.99 -8.90
CA ASN A 121 -19.94 5.51 -9.95
C ASN A 121 -20.34 4.42 -10.96
N ARG A 122 -19.41 3.55 -11.37
CA ARG A 122 -19.71 2.40 -12.23
C ARG A 122 -20.70 1.45 -11.56
N THR A 123 -20.51 1.17 -10.28
CA THR A 123 -21.40 0.32 -9.49
C THR A 123 -22.79 0.96 -9.36
N CYS A 124 -22.88 2.24 -9.08
CA CYS A 124 -24.15 2.97 -9.02
C CYS A 124 -24.90 2.90 -10.36
N TYR A 125 -24.19 3.07 -11.47
CA TYR A 125 -24.81 2.96 -12.80
C TYR A 125 -25.35 1.55 -13.03
N ALA A 126 -24.58 0.52 -12.74
CA ALA A 126 -25.00 -0.87 -12.87
C ALA A 126 -26.25 -1.19 -12.02
N VAL A 127 -26.25 -0.76 -10.74
CA VAL A 127 -27.39 -0.97 -9.83
C VAL A 127 -28.66 -0.26 -10.35
N ARG A 128 -28.53 0.98 -10.86
CA ARG A 128 -29.66 1.71 -11.46
C ARG A 128 -30.22 0.98 -12.68
N TYR A 129 -29.36 0.43 -13.52
CA TYR A 129 -29.77 -0.30 -14.72
C TYR A 129 -30.53 -1.57 -14.38
N VAL A 130 -30.05 -2.39 -13.43
CA VAL A 130 -30.68 -3.66 -13.04
C VAL A 130 -31.90 -3.49 -12.14
N ARG A 131 -32.13 -2.31 -11.58
CA ARG A 131 -33.23 -2.02 -10.64
C ARG A 131 -34.60 -2.44 -11.19
N TYR A 132 -34.83 -2.29 -12.47
CA TYR A 132 -36.12 -2.58 -13.09
C TYR A 132 -36.39 -4.09 -13.25
N PHE A 133 -35.36 -4.93 -13.13
CA PHE A 133 -35.44 -6.36 -13.37
C PHE A 133 -35.23 -7.19 -12.10
N MET A 134 -34.88 -6.55 -11.01
CA MET A 134 -34.45 -7.24 -9.79
C MET A 134 -35.39 -6.94 -8.61
N SER A 135 -35.57 -7.94 -7.72
CA SER A 135 -36.27 -7.75 -6.47
C SER A 135 -35.52 -6.82 -5.54
N HIS A 136 -36.24 -6.17 -4.61
CA HIS A 136 -35.62 -5.29 -3.61
C HIS A 136 -34.57 -6.02 -2.75
N GLY A 137 -34.82 -7.30 -2.40
CA GLY A 137 -33.83 -8.12 -1.68
C GLY A 137 -32.53 -8.33 -2.45
N THR A 138 -32.66 -8.64 -3.75
CA THR A 138 -31.50 -8.79 -4.63
C THR A 138 -30.71 -7.49 -4.78
N LEU A 139 -31.39 -6.35 -4.95
CA LEU A 139 -30.75 -5.04 -5.03
C LEU A 139 -29.99 -4.70 -3.75
N ARG A 140 -30.54 -5.03 -2.60
CA ARG A 140 -29.88 -4.84 -1.30
C ARG A 140 -28.62 -5.70 -1.21
N THR A 141 -28.65 -6.95 -1.65
CA THR A 141 -27.50 -7.83 -1.69
C THR A 141 -26.40 -7.26 -2.60
N ILE A 142 -26.75 -6.79 -3.80
CA ILE A 142 -25.81 -6.17 -4.73
C ILE A 142 -25.20 -4.91 -4.11
N TYR A 143 -25.99 -4.07 -3.46
CA TYR A 143 -25.50 -2.87 -2.79
C TYR A 143 -24.43 -3.20 -1.74
N PHE A 144 -24.71 -4.15 -0.84
CA PHE A 144 -23.75 -4.51 0.20
C PHE A 144 -22.50 -5.22 -0.36
N SER A 145 -22.66 -6.07 -1.37
CA SER A 145 -21.55 -6.83 -1.95
C SER A 145 -20.60 -5.96 -2.78
N TYR A 146 -21.12 -5.00 -3.53
CA TYR A 146 -20.30 -4.20 -4.46
C TYR A 146 -20.06 -2.78 -3.97
N PHE A 147 -21.11 -2.05 -3.63
CA PHE A 147 -20.96 -0.63 -3.26
C PHE A 147 -20.36 -0.48 -1.86
N TYR A 148 -20.99 -1.10 -0.87
CA TYR A 148 -20.57 -0.97 0.51
C TYR A 148 -19.21 -1.62 0.78
N SER A 149 -18.90 -2.73 0.16
CA SER A 149 -17.59 -3.40 0.30
C SER A 149 -16.44 -2.52 -0.22
N ILE A 150 -16.61 -1.86 -1.36
CA ILE A 150 -15.62 -0.92 -1.90
C ILE A 150 -15.44 0.27 -0.95
N LEU A 151 -16.55 0.84 -0.47
CA LEU A 151 -16.52 2.00 0.41
C LEU A 151 -15.93 1.69 1.78
N SER A 152 -16.23 0.52 2.36
CA SER A 152 -15.78 0.17 3.71
C SER A 152 -14.33 -0.34 3.74
N TYR A 153 -13.78 -0.77 2.59
CA TYR A 153 -12.44 -1.33 2.55
C TYR A 153 -11.40 -0.28 2.92
N GLY A 154 -10.65 -0.54 4.00
CA GLY A 154 -9.59 0.34 4.47
C GLY A 154 -10.05 1.72 4.97
N ILE A 155 -11.36 1.93 5.21
CA ILE A 155 -11.93 3.23 5.62
C ILE A 155 -11.27 3.82 6.86
N ILE A 156 -10.72 3.00 7.74
CA ILE A 156 -9.98 3.44 8.92
C ILE A 156 -8.70 4.24 8.58
N PHE A 157 -8.13 4.02 7.39
CA PHE A 157 -6.92 4.70 6.94
C PHE A 157 -7.23 6.01 6.22
N TRP A 158 -8.19 5.99 5.29
CA TRP A 158 -8.50 7.13 4.43
C TRP A 158 -9.76 7.91 4.84
N GLY A 159 -10.61 7.34 5.71
CA GLY A 159 -11.92 7.91 6.05
C GLY A 159 -11.87 9.27 6.76
N LEU A 160 -10.81 9.57 7.49
CA LEU A 160 -10.61 10.88 8.12
C LEU A 160 -10.40 11.99 7.08
N HIS A 161 -9.80 11.68 5.92
CA HIS A 161 -9.60 12.61 4.82
C HIS A 161 -10.85 12.75 3.94
N ALA A 162 -11.74 11.76 3.97
CA ALA A 162 -12.99 11.72 3.23
C ALA A 162 -14.17 12.42 3.94
N GLY A 163 -13.93 13.17 5.01
CA GLY A 163 -14.98 13.84 5.79
C GLY A 163 -15.97 14.67 4.96
N LEU A 164 -15.54 15.21 3.82
CA LEU A 164 -16.40 15.89 2.84
C LEU A 164 -17.24 14.89 1.99
N MET A 165 -16.80 13.66 1.80
CA MET A 165 -17.51 12.67 0.99
C MET A 165 -18.76 12.12 1.70
N PHE A 166 -18.71 11.95 3.01
CA PHE A 166 -19.88 11.51 3.79
C PHE A 166 -21.02 12.54 3.80
N LEU A 167 -20.71 13.81 3.69
CA LEU A 167 -21.71 14.89 3.61
C LEU A 167 -22.46 14.93 2.26
N ILE A 168 -21.84 14.50 1.18
CA ILE A 168 -22.45 14.45 -0.17
C ILE A 168 -23.49 13.31 -0.26
N PHE A 169 -23.26 12.19 0.41
CA PHE A 169 -24.18 11.04 0.41
C PHE A 169 -25.34 11.16 1.41
N LYS A 170 -25.28 12.10 2.35
CA LYS A 170 -26.34 12.34 3.34
C LYS A 170 -27.46 13.28 2.83
N LYS A 171 -27.31 13.86 1.67
CA LYS A 171 -28.22 14.87 1.09
C LYS A 171 -28.93 14.41 -0.21
N GLY A 172 -29.03 13.10 -0.44
CA GLY A 172 -29.72 12.55 -1.60
C GLY A 172 -30.89 11.66 -1.23
#